data_ab8e0cf65a22e8b6bd64e2d2d38638f8
#
_entry.id   ab8e0cf65a22e8b6bd64e2d2d38638f8
#
_cell.length_a   1.000
_cell.length_b   1.000
_cell.length_c   1.000
_cell.angle_alpha   90.00
_cell.angle_beta   90.00
_cell.angle_gamma   90.00
#
_symmetry.space_group_name_H-M   'P 1'
#
loop_
_entity.id
_entity.type
_entity.pdbx_description
1 polymer ?
#
loop_
_entity_poly.entity_id
_entity_poly.type
_entity_poly.pdbx_seq_one_letter_code
_entity_poly.pdbx_strand_id
1 'polypeptide(L)'
;MQAVNAQVVEANGARIPLVGLGTWDLRGKVCVRMVEEAIRLGYRHVDTAAMYGNEAAVGEGLRASGVKRDEVFITTKVWQSDLRAKDFERSARASLANLKLDAVDLLLIHWPNPSVPLKETIGALCKMKREGVARHIGISNFTVTLIEEAVKLSTEPLVCNQFECHPYIDQSKVIAATKKRGMAVVAYSPVSYTHLTLPTIYSV
;
A
#
# COMPACT_ATOMS: atom_id res chain seq x y z
N MET A 1 -23.64 -6.29 14.54
CA MET A 1 -22.70 -5.14 14.63
C MET A 1 -22.99 -4.23 13.45
N GLN A 2 -23.32 -2.96 13.70
CA GLN A 2 -23.46 -2.00 12.61
C GLN A 2 -22.11 -1.85 11.90
N ALA A 3 -22.10 -1.92 10.58
CA ALA A 3 -20.91 -1.63 9.78
C ALA A 3 -20.42 -0.23 10.17
N VAL A 4 -19.23 -0.16 10.77
CA VAL A 4 -18.55 1.12 10.98
C VAL A 4 -18.34 1.69 9.58
N ASN A 5 -19.05 2.77 9.27
CA ASN A 5 -18.87 3.47 8.00
C ASN A 5 -17.45 4.04 8.02
N ALA A 6 -16.49 3.28 7.48
CA ALA A 6 -15.09 3.68 7.49
C ALA A 6 -14.98 4.99 6.74
N GLN A 7 -14.50 6.04 7.40
CA GLN A 7 -14.19 7.29 6.73
C GLN A 7 -13.19 7.01 5.61
N VAL A 8 -13.40 7.59 4.44
CA VAL A 8 -12.57 7.39 3.26
C VAL A 8 -11.99 8.70 2.75
N VAL A 9 -10.83 8.61 2.13
CA VAL A 9 -10.24 9.67 1.29
C VAL A 9 -10.52 9.32 -0.16
N GLU A 10 -11.08 10.27 -0.91
CA GLU A 10 -11.27 10.14 -2.35
C GLU A 10 -10.07 10.74 -3.08
N ALA A 11 -9.45 9.96 -3.97
CA ALA A 11 -8.28 10.38 -4.72
C ALA A 11 -8.23 9.70 -6.09
N ASN A 12 -8.27 10.48 -7.17
CA ASN A 12 -8.16 10.00 -8.55
C ASN A 12 -9.03 8.76 -8.86
N GLY A 13 -10.28 8.74 -8.32
CA GLY A 13 -11.25 7.66 -8.52
C GLY A 13 -11.16 6.51 -7.52
N ALA A 14 -10.22 6.52 -6.58
CA ALA A 14 -10.16 5.56 -5.49
C ALA A 14 -10.85 6.09 -4.23
N ARG A 15 -11.46 5.19 -3.46
CA ARG A 15 -12.00 5.45 -2.11
C ARG A 15 -11.18 4.66 -1.11
N ILE A 16 -10.20 5.29 -0.49
CA ILE A 16 -9.22 4.66 0.39
C ILE A 16 -9.67 4.86 1.85
N PRO A 17 -9.89 3.79 2.64
CA PRO A 17 -10.21 3.96 4.07
C PRO A 17 -9.10 4.71 4.80
N LEU A 18 -9.51 5.68 5.63
CA LEU A 18 -8.62 6.64 6.28
C LEU A 18 -7.62 5.97 7.22
N VAL A 19 -8.04 4.90 7.90
CA VAL A 19 -7.20 4.15 8.83
C VAL A 19 -7.01 2.74 8.30
N GLY A 20 -5.75 2.30 8.22
CA GLY A 20 -5.36 0.97 7.79
C GLY A 20 -4.47 0.25 8.82
N LEU A 21 -4.54 -1.08 8.81
CA LEU A 21 -3.60 -1.93 9.53
C LEU A 21 -2.36 -2.14 8.66
N GLY A 22 -1.20 -1.66 9.07
CA GLY A 22 0.10 -2.04 8.52
C GLY A 22 0.53 -3.40 9.05
N THR A 23 1.06 -4.25 8.17
CA THR A 23 1.46 -5.62 8.54
C THR A 23 2.97 -5.83 8.56
N TRP A 24 3.76 -4.75 8.45
CA TRP A 24 5.21 -4.82 8.60
C TRP A 24 5.57 -5.53 9.91
N ASP A 25 6.50 -6.49 9.82
CA ASP A 25 7.01 -7.31 10.92
C ASP A 25 6.01 -8.27 11.61
N LEU A 26 4.77 -8.35 11.17
CA LEU A 26 3.87 -9.42 11.60
C LEU A 26 4.22 -10.73 10.89
N ARG A 27 4.30 -11.85 11.62
CA ARG A 27 4.71 -13.16 11.08
C ARG A 27 3.75 -14.28 11.49
N GLY A 28 3.61 -15.27 10.58
CA GLY A 28 2.92 -16.52 10.84
C GLY A 28 1.54 -16.36 11.48
N LYS A 29 1.25 -17.17 12.49
CA LYS A 29 -0.04 -17.18 13.20
C LYS A 29 -0.37 -15.85 13.90
N VAL A 30 0.65 -15.08 14.31
CA VAL A 30 0.43 -13.75 14.89
C VAL A 30 -0.15 -12.82 13.83
N CYS A 31 0.40 -12.82 12.63
CA CYS A 31 -0.11 -12.03 11.51
C CYS A 31 -1.58 -12.40 11.19
N VAL A 32 -1.87 -13.69 11.07
CA VAL A 32 -3.24 -14.19 10.83
C VAL A 32 -4.21 -13.61 11.86
N ARG A 33 -3.91 -13.80 13.15
CA ARG A 33 -4.77 -13.33 14.24
C ARG A 33 -4.93 -11.82 14.27
N MET A 34 -3.84 -11.07 14.08
CA MET A 34 -3.90 -9.61 14.09
C MET A 34 -4.76 -9.05 12.96
N VAL A 35 -4.65 -9.61 11.75
CA VAL A 35 -5.48 -9.22 10.61
C VAL A 35 -6.94 -9.56 10.86
N GLU A 36 -7.24 -10.78 11.33
CA GLU A 36 -8.59 -11.21 11.67
C GLU A 36 -9.24 -10.30 12.72
N GLU A 37 -8.56 -10.03 13.82
CA GLU A 37 -9.07 -9.19 14.91
C GLU A 37 -9.25 -7.73 14.47
N ALA A 38 -8.29 -7.16 13.73
CA ALA A 38 -8.41 -5.80 13.23
C ALA A 38 -9.66 -5.64 12.35
N ILE A 39 -9.92 -6.59 11.44
CA ILE A 39 -11.11 -6.55 10.60
C ILE A 39 -12.38 -6.70 11.44
N ARG A 40 -12.40 -7.58 12.45
CA ARG A 40 -13.53 -7.72 13.39
C ARG A 40 -13.78 -6.45 14.21
N LEU A 41 -12.72 -5.72 14.57
CA LEU A 41 -12.80 -4.44 15.26
C LEU A 41 -13.25 -3.27 14.36
N GLY A 42 -13.40 -3.51 13.05
CA GLY A 42 -13.93 -2.52 12.12
C GLY A 42 -12.89 -1.90 11.18
N TYR A 43 -11.62 -2.32 11.21
CA TYR A 43 -10.67 -1.93 10.17
C TYR A 43 -11.16 -2.44 8.82
N ARG A 44 -11.04 -1.58 7.81
CA ARG A 44 -11.44 -1.92 6.43
C ARG A 44 -10.30 -1.68 5.42
N HIS A 45 -9.08 -1.48 5.89
CA HIS A 45 -7.88 -1.38 5.07
C HIS A 45 -6.76 -2.19 5.72
N VAL A 46 -6.14 -3.09 4.95
CA VAL A 46 -4.94 -3.85 5.34
C VAL A 46 -3.85 -3.56 4.33
N ASP A 47 -2.69 -3.14 4.82
CA ASP A 47 -1.52 -2.77 4.03
C ASP A 47 -0.39 -3.77 4.27
N THR A 48 -0.01 -4.48 3.22
CA THR A 48 1.11 -5.44 3.19
C THR A 48 2.08 -5.12 2.05
N ALA A 49 3.06 -5.98 1.82
CA ALA A 49 3.99 -5.92 0.70
C ALA A 49 4.64 -7.28 0.44
N ALA A 50 5.04 -7.54 -0.80
CA ALA A 50 5.78 -8.75 -1.17
C ALA A 50 7.04 -8.95 -0.30
N MET A 51 7.77 -7.85 -0.03
CA MET A 51 8.99 -7.87 0.77
C MET A 51 8.77 -8.29 2.23
N TYR A 52 7.54 -8.13 2.77
CA TYR A 52 7.25 -8.52 4.15
C TYR A 52 7.22 -10.05 4.34
N GLY A 53 7.03 -10.82 3.26
CA GLY A 53 6.99 -12.28 3.31
C GLY A 53 5.80 -12.85 4.10
N ASN A 54 4.76 -12.05 4.31
CA ASN A 54 3.62 -12.41 5.15
C ASN A 54 2.27 -12.39 4.42
N GLU A 55 2.24 -12.16 3.11
CA GLU A 55 1.01 -12.03 2.32
C GLU A 55 0.08 -13.26 2.47
N ALA A 56 0.65 -14.47 2.56
CA ALA A 56 -0.13 -15.69 2.77
C ALA A 56 -0.89 -15.66 4.10
N ALA A 57 -0.23 -15.19 5.17
CA ALA A 57 -0.84 -15.04 6.49
C ALA A 57 -1.89 -13.91 6.51
N VAL A 58 -1.64 -12.80 5.80
CA VAL A 58 -2.63 -11.73 5.61
C VAL A 58 -3.88 -12.27 4.92
N GLY A 59 -3.73 -13.01 3.83
CA GLY A 59 -4.84 -13.64 3.11
C GLY A 59 -5.61 -14.64 3.97
N GLU A 60 -4.92 -15.39 4.83
CA GLU A 60 -5.56 -16.30 5.79
C GLU A 60 -6.39 -15.54 6.84
N GLY A 61 -5.82 -14.48 7.45
CA GLY A 61 -6.52 -13.64 8.41
C GLY A 61 -7.73 -12.93 7.82
N LEU A 62 -7.63 -12.45 6.56
CA LEU A 62 -8.76 -11.87 5.83
C LEU A 62 -9.92 -12.88 5.71
N ARG A 63 -9.64 -14.10 5.31
CA ARG A 63 -10.68 -15.16 5.21
C ARG A 63 -11.24 -15.55 6.56
N ALA A 64 -10.39 -15.67 7.58
CA ALA A 64 -10.80 -16.02 8.95
C ALA A 64 -11.73 -14.96 9.58
N SER A 65 -11.62 -13.69 9.18
CA SER A 65 -12.49 -12.62 9.68
C SER A 65 -13.96 -12.81 9.34
N GLY A 66 -14.28 -13.58 8.28
CA GLY A 66 -15.64 -13.80 7.79
C GLY A 66 -16.26 -12.57 7.10
N VAL A 67 -15.53 -11.45 6.97
CA VAL A 67 -15.99 -10.25 6.26
C VAL A 67 -15.85 -10.46 4.75
N LYS A 68 -16.81 -9.96 3.97
CA LYS A 68 -16.77 -10.09 2.51
C LYS A 68 -15.56 -9.38 1.93
N ARG A 69 -14.96 -9.95 0.88
CA ARG A 69 -13.76 -9.43 0.21
C ARG A 69 -13.92 -7.97 -0.25
N ASP A 70 -15.06 -7.62 -0.75
CA ASP A 70 -15.38 -6.28 -1.28
C ASP A 70 -15.58 -5.21 -0.19
N GLU A 71 -15.70 -5.63 1.06
CA GLU A 71 -15.78 -4.73 2.22
C GLU A 71 -14.39 -4.34 2.78
N VAL A 72 -13.30 -4.98 2.31
CA VAL A 72 -11.94 -4.73 2.81
C VAL A 72 -11.02 -4.27 1.68
N PHE A 73 -10.37 -3.15 1.88
CA PHE A 73 -9.40 -2.57 0.97
C PHE A 73 -8.01 -3.18 1.23
N ILE A 74 -7.45 -3.88 0.27
CA ILE A 74 -6.14 -4.55 0.39
C ILE A 74 -5.10 -3.83 -0.45
N THR A 75 -4.01 -3.42 0.19
CA THR A 75 -2.83 -2.85 -0.46
C THR A 75 -1.67 -3.84 -0.40
N THR A 76 -0.99 -4.05 -1.52
CA THR A 76 0.33 -4.69 -1.55
C THR A 76 1.30 -3.90 -2.43
N LYS A 77 2.59 -4.26 -2.40
CA LYS A 77 3.65 -3.48 -3.03
C LYS A 77 4.69 -4.38 -3.67
N VAL A 78 5.17 -4.00 -4.86
CA VAL A 78 6.29 -4.65 -5.53
C VAL A 78 7.59 -4.04 -5.00
N TRP A 79 8.54 -4.91 -4.62
CA TRP A 79 9.82 -4.50 -4.06
C TRP A 79 10.78 -3.96 -5.13
N GLN A 80 11.71 -3.12 -4.72
CA GLN A 80 12.64 -2.42 -5.62
C GLN A 80 13.56 -3.33 -6.46
N SER A 81 13.77 -4.59 -6.07
CA SER A 81 14.52 -5.55 -6.89
C SER A 81 13.75 -6.04 -8.12
N ASP A 82 12.42 -5.95 -8.09
CA ASP A 82 11.53 -6.54 -9.09
C ASP A 82 10.85 -5.46 -9.97
N LEU A 83 11.49 -4.30 -10.18
CA LEU A 83 10.87 -3.20 -10.92
C LEU A 83 11.02 -3.26 -12.44
N ARG A 84 11.81 -4.18 -13.00
CA ARG A 84 11.81 -4.45 -14.44
C ARG A 84 10.48 -5.09 -14.85
N ALA A 85 9.98 -4.76 -16.03
CA ALA A 85 8.62 -5.07 -16.45
C ALA A 85 8.19 -6.53 -16.19
N LYS A 86 8.98 -7.51 -16.62
CA LYS A 86 8.66 -8.95 -16.43
C LYS A 86 8.69 -9.37 -14.96
N ASP A 87 9.65 -8.86 -14.20
CA ASP A 87 9.79 -9.17 -12.78
C ASP A 87 8.67 -8.53 -11.97
N PHE A 88 8.28 -7.31 -12.34
CA PHE A 88 7.15 -6.60 -11.73
C PHE A 88 5.84 -7.38 -11.88
N GLU A 89 5.54 -7.82 -13.11
CA GLU A 89 4.35 -8.62 -13.39
C GLU A 89 4.37 -9.94 -12.63
N ARG A 90 5.51 -10.64 -12.61
CA ARG A 90 5.68 -11.88 -11.84
C ARG A 90 5.45 -11.65 -10.35
N SER A 91 6.06 -10.63 -9.77
CA SER A 91 5.95 -10.28 -8.35
C SER A 91 4.52 -9.91 -7.98
N ALA A 92 3.84 -9.06 -8.77
CA ALA A 92 2.45 -8.68 -8.54
C ALA A 92 1.50 -9.89 -8.59
N ARG A 93 1.67 -10.81 -9.54
CA ARG A 93 0.85 -12.02 -9.62
C ARG A 93 1.17 -13.02 -8.51
N ALA A 94 2.43 -13.12 -8.07
CA ALA A 94 2.81 -13.92 -6.92
C ALA A 94 2.14 -13.39 -5.63
N SER A 95 2.03 -12.07 -5.47
CA SER A 95 1.29 -11.45 -4.36
C SER A 95 -0.19 -11.88 -4.35
N LEU A 96 -0.86 -11.88 -5.51
CA LEU A 96 -2.24 -12.38 -5.60
C LEU A 96 -2.35 -13.85 -5.18
N ALA A 97 -1.43 -14.70 -5.66
CA ALA A 97 -1.40 -16.11 -5.31
C ALA A 97 -1.20 -16.33 -3.79
N ASN A 98 -0.27 -15.59 -3.18
CA ASN A 98 -0.03 -15.62 -1.74
C ASN A 98 -1.25 -15.18 -0.93
N LEU A 99 -1.86 -14.06 -1.30
CA LEU A 99 -3.07 -13.53 -0.67
C LEU A 99 -4.31 -14.42 -0.93
N LYS A 100 -4.27 -15.26 -1.97
CA LYS A 100 -5.40 -16.02 -2.55
C LYS A 100 -6.55 -15.10 -2.94
N LEU A 101 -6.23 -14.07 -3.72
CA LEU A 101 -7.15 -13.07 -4.25
C LEU A 101 -7.05 -13.00 -5.77
N ASP A 102 -8.15 -12.68 -6.43
CA ASP A 102 -8.18 -12.42 -7.88
C ASP A 102 -7.62 -11.03 -8.22
N ALA A 103 -7.80 -10.07 -7.30
CA ALA A 103 -7.28 -8.71 -7.42
C ALA A 103 -7.04 -8.07 -6.04
N VAL A 104 -6.06 -7.17 -5.96
CA VAL A 104 -5.91 -6.25 -4.83
C VAL A 104 -6.63 -4.92 -5.13
N ASP A 105 -6.96 -4.16 -4.09
CA ASP A 105 -7.55 -2.83 -4.27
C ASP A 105 -6.50 -1.81 -4.68
N LEU A 106 -5.28 -1.93 -4.16
CA LEU A 106 -4.17 -1.01 -4.46
C LEU A 106 -2.84 -1.76 -4.60
N LEU A 107 -2.17 -1.54 -5.73
CA LEU A 107 -0.80 -2.01 -5.96
C LEU A 107 0.15 -0.81 -6.02
N LEU A 108 1.23 -0.87 -5.23
CA LEU A 108 2.24 0.19 -5.15
C LEU A 108 3.60 -0.27 -5.69
N ILE A 109 4.36 0.67 -6.25
CA ILE A 109 5.82 0.58 -6.28
C ILE A 109 6.29 0.89 -4.86
N HIS A 110 6.98 -0.06 -4.18
CA HIS A 110 7.34 0.08 -2.77
C HIS A 110 8.43 1.15 -2.54
N TRP A 111 9.49 1.08 -3.34
CA TRP A 111 10.57 2.07 -3.41
C TRP A 111 11.00 2.25 -4.86
N PRO A 112 11.33 3.45 -5.30
CA PRO A 112 11.93 3.65 -6.63
C PRO A 112 13.34 3.03 -6.66
N ASN A 113 13.75 2.55 -7.85
CA ASN A 113 15.10 2.02 -8.07
C ASN A 113 15.76 2.78 -9.23
N PRO A 114 16.81 3.59 -8.98
CA PRO A 114 17.45 4.38 -10.02
C PRO A 114 18.16 3.53 -11.11
N SER A 115 18.40 2.24 -10.84
CA SER A 115 18.98 1.31 -11.81
C SER A 115 17.97 0.75 -12.83
N VAL A 116 16.68 1.07 -12.66
CA VAL A 116 15.61 0.65 -13.58
C VAL A 116 14.93 1.91 -14.13
N PRO A 117 14.82 2.08 -15.47
CA PRO A 117 14.12 3.22 -16.03
C PRO A 117 12.71 3.35 -15.49
N LEU A 118 12.36 4.52 -14.93
CA LEU A 118 11.05 4.74 -14.32
C LEU A 118 9.89 4.49 -15.31
N LYS A 119 10.11 4.80 -16.60
CA LYS A 119 9.14 4.52 -17.67
C LYS A 119 8.78 3.03 -17.76
N GLU A 120 9.76 2.14 -17.59
CA GLU A 120 9.54 0.68 -17.62
C GLU A 120 8.67 0.25 -16.44
N THR A 121 9.03 0.71 -15.24
CA THR A 121 8.32 0.38 -13.99
C THR A 121 6.88 0.92 -13.99
N ILE A 122 6.69 2.19 -14.36
CA ILE A 122 5.35 2.80 -14.45
C ILE A 122 4.51 2.11 -15.53
N GLY A 123 5.11 1.76 -16.67
CA GLY A 123 4.45 0.99 -17.72
C GLY A 123 3.93 -0.36 -17.23
N ALA A 124 4.74 -1.09 -16.46
CA ALA A 124 4.35 -2.37 -15.85
C ALA A 124 3.23 -2.19 -14.81
N LEU A 125 3.34 -1.17 -13.95
CA LEU A 125 2.30 -0.84 -12.96
C LEU A 125 0.95 -0.53 -13.64
N CYS A 126 0.95 0.30 -14.68
CA CYS A 126 -0.26 0.59 -15.47
C CYS A 126 -0.84 -0.66 -16.15
N LYS A 127 0.02 -1.55 -16.63
CA LYS A 127 -0.40 -2.83 -17.21
C LYS A 127 -1.13 -3.69 -16.17
N MET A 128 -0.64 -3.77 -14.93
CA MET A 128 -1.30 -4.53 -13.86
C MET A 128 -2.71 -4.03 -13.57
N LYS A 129 -2.93 -2.73 -13.64
CA LYS A 129 -4.29 -2.18 -13.52
C LYS A 129 -5.17 -2.58 -14.70
N ARG A 130 -4.70 -2.40 -15.94
CA ARG A 130 -5.48 -2.75 -17.14
C ARG A 130 -5.84 -4.24 -17.22
N GLU A 131 -4.98 -5.10 -16.69
CA GLU A 131 -5.21 -6.55 -16.64
C GLU A 131 -6.02 -7.00 -15.42
N GLY A 132 -6.48 -6.06 -14.58
CA GLY A 132 -7.33 -6.35 -13.43
C GLY A 132 -6.61 -6.97 -12.24
N VAL A 133 -5.27 -7.01 -12.23
CA VAL A 133 -4.47 -7.47 -11.08
C VAL A 133 -4.65 -6.52 -9.89
N ALA A 134 -4.82 -5.22 -10.15
CA ALA A 134 -5.13 -4.22 -9.16
C ALA A 134 -6.26 -3.29 -9.64
N ARG A 135 -7.16 -2.93 -8.74
CA ARG A 135 -8.23 -1.94 -9.02
C ARG A 135 -7.67 -0.53 -9.16
N HIS A 136 -6.72 -0.20 -8.31
CA HIS A 136 -6.01 1.08 -8.28
C HIS A 136 -4.51 0.86 -8.19
N ILE A 137 -3.76 1.87 -8.63
CA ILE A 137 -2.29 1.86 -8.59
C ILE A 137 -1.77 3.15 -7.98
N GLY A 138 -0.61 3.06 -7.36
CA GLY A 138 0.04 4.20 -6.73
C GLY A 138 1.54 3.99 -6.57
N ILE A 139 2.15 4.92 -5.89
CA ILE A 139 3.59 4.97 -5.65
C ILE A 139 3.89 5.06 -4.15
N SER A 140 5.10 4.69 -3.76
CA SER A 140 5.56 4.84 -2.39
C SER A 140 7.01 5.31 -2.36
N ASN A 141 7.33 6.22 -1.42
CA ASN A 141 8.65 6.80 -1.23
C ASN A 141 9.18 7.62 -2.42
N PHE A 142 8.27 8.23 -3.17
CA PHE A 142 8.64 9.08 -4.30
C PHE A 142 8.86 10.52 -3.85
N THR A 143 9.99 11.11 -4.26
CA THR A 143 10.31 12.52 -4.09
C THR A 143 9.46 13.40 -5.01
N VAL A 144 9.46 14.71 -4.79
CA VAL A 144 8.74 15.68 -5.65
C VAL A 144 9.07 15.47 -7.13
N THR A 145 10.35 15.36 -7.48
CA THR A 145 10.79 15.15 -8.88
C THR A 145 10.25 13.83 -9.45
N LEU A 146 10.33 12.73 -8.68
CA LEU A 146 9.85 11.44 -9.11
C LEU A 146 8.31 11.37 -9.22
N ILE A 147 7.58 12.09 -8.37
CA ILE A 147 6.12 12.24 -8.49
C ILE A 147 5.76 12.87 -9.84
N GLU A 148 6.42 14.00 -10.18
CA GLU A 148 6.17 14.72 -11.44
C GLU A 148 6.51 13.87 -12.66
N GLU A 149 7.58 13.09 -12.60
CA GLU A 149 7.98 12.19 -13.67
C GLU A 149 6.99 10.99 -13.77
N ALA A 150 6.65 10.36 -12.66
CA ALA A 150 5.72 9.25 -12.63
C ALA A 150 4.35 9.61 -13.21
N VAL A 151 3.83 10.79 -12.86
CA VAL A 151 2.54 11.27 -13.39
C VAL A 151 2.60 11.52 -14.90
N LYS A 152 3.71 12.04 -15.43
CA LYS A 152 3.90 12.22 -16.88
C LYS A 152 3.98 10.91 -17.65
N LEU A 153 4.56 9.87 -17.03
CA LEU A 153 4.76 8.56 -17.62
C LEU A 153 3.55 7.64 -17.50
N SER A 154 2.70 7.91 -16.52
CA SER A 154 1.54 7.05 -16.23
C SER A 154 0.41 7.29 -17.23
N THR A 155 -0.10 6.19 -17.79
CA THR A 155 -1.30 6.18 -18.64
C THR A 155 -2.58 5.90 -17.85
N GLU A 156 -2.44 5.61 -16.57
CA GLU A 156 -3.53 5.31 -15.64
C GLU A 156 -3.44 6.26 -14.43
N PRO A 157 -4.54 6.58 -13.76
CA PRO A 157 -4.51 7.42 -12.57
C PRO A 157 -3.68 6.78 -11.44
N LEU A 158 -2.67 7.51 -10.95
CA LEU A 158 -1.99 7.20 -9.70
C LEU A 158 -2.83 7.78 -8.55
N VAL A 159 -3.20 6.93 -7.57
CA VAL A 159 -4.16 7.35 -6.54
C VAL A 159 -3.51 7.82 -5.24
N CYS A 160 -2.26 7.43 -4.97
CA CYS A 160 -1.56 7.88 -3.76
C CYS A 160 -0.04 7.87 -3.92
N ASN A 161 0.61 8.61 -3.01
CA ASN A 161 2.01 8.40 -2.63
C ASN A 161 2.05 8.04 -1.15
N GLN A 162 2.62 6.86 -0.83
CA GLN A 162 2.79 6.39 0.55
C GLN A 162 4.22 6.66 0.99
N PHE A 163 4.41 7.35 2.11
CA PHE A 163 5.74 7.68 2.64
C PHE A 163 5.70 7.87 4.15
N GLU A 164 6.88 7.83 4.80
CA GLU A 164 7.00 8.12 6.22
C GLU A 164 6.51 9.55 6.51
N CYS A 165 5.50 9.65 7.38
CA CYS A 165 4.92 10.94 7.72
C CYS A 165 4.42 10.92 9.16
N HIS A 166 5.07 11.70 10.03
CA HIS A 166 4.76 11.86 11.45
C HIS A 166 5.20 13.27 11.91
N PRO A 167 4.79 13.75 13.11
CA PRO A 167 5.05 15.13 13.55
C PRO A 167 6.52 15.57 13.62
N TYR A 168 7.47 14.63 13.65
CA TYR A 168 8.90 14.92 13.78
C TYR A 168 9.66 14.98 12.45
N ILE A 169 8.97 14.79 11.32
CA ILE A 169 9.58 14.91 9.98
C ILE A 169 8.82 15.92 9.13
N ASP A 170 9.54 16.88 8.54
CA ASP A 170 8.94 17.80 7.58
C ASP A 170 8.85 17.19 6.18
N GLN A 171 7.63 16.79 5.83
CA GLN A 171 7.27 16.27 4.50
C GLN A 171 6.41 17.26 3.70
N SER A 172 6.36 18.53 4.10
CA SER A 172 5.47 19.55 3.52
C SER A 172 5.54 19.64 2.00
N LYS A 173 6.74 19.56 1.43
CA LYS A 173 6.96 19.63 -0.03
C LYS A 173 6.41 18.40 -0.76
N VAL A 174 6.61 17.20 -0.21
CA VAL A 174 6.11 15.93 -0.78
C VAL A 174 4.60 15.87 -0.65
N ILE A 175 4.04 16.29 0.50
CA ILE A 175 2.61 16.40 0.74
C ILE A 175 1.97 17.33 -0.30
N ALA A 176 2.52 18.53 -0.48
CA ALA A 176 2.02 19.51 -1.44
C ALA A 176 2.06 18.98 -2.88
N ALA A 177 3.16 18.37 -3.30
CA ALA A 177 3.30 17.77 -4.63
C ALA A 177 2.30 16.63 -4.86
N THR A 178 2.12 15.74 -3.87
CA THR A 178 1.17 14.63 -3.93
C THR A 178 -0.26 15.16 -4.09
N LYS A 179 -0.70 16.08 -3.24
CA LYS A 179 -2.04 16.69 -3.27
C LYS A 179 -2.30 17.45 -4.57
N LYS A 180 -1.30 18.17 -5.09
CA LYS A 180 -1.41 18.91 -6.37
C LYS A 180 -1.78 18.01 -7.55
N ARG A 181 -1.48 16.72 -7.48
CA ARG A 181 -1.79 15.70 -8.50
C ARG A 181 -3.08 14.92 -8.22
N GLY A 182 -3.88 15.35 -7.25
CA GLY A 182 -5.12 14.67 -6.86
C GLY A 182 -4.90 13.34 -6.14
N MET A 183 -3.66 13.04 -5.73
CA MET A 183 -3.30 11.81 -5.03
C MET A 183 -3.49 11.96 -3.52
N ALA A 184 -3.90 10.87 -2.87
CA ALA A 184 -3.90 10.77 -1.42
C ALA A 184 -2.48 10.71 -0.86
N VAL A 185 -2.28 11.33 0.29
CA VAL A 185 -1.10 11.12 1.13
C VAL A 185 -1.40 9.95 2.05
N VAL A 186 -0.60 8.89 1.96
CA VAL A 186 -0.70 7.74 2.85
C VAL A 186 0.53 7.73 3.76
N ALA A 187 0.33 7.84 5.06
CA ALA A 187 1.41 7.83 6.04
C ALA A 187 1.72 6.40 6.48
N TYR A 188 2.97 5.97 6.40
CA TYR A 188 3.42 4.82 7.18
C TYR A 188 4.21 5.30 8.40
N SER A 189 4.29 4.46 9.44
CA SER A 189 4.89 4.80 10.74
C SER A 189 4.36 6.12 11.34
N PRO A 190 3.05 6.43 11.26
CA PRO A 190 2.54 7.76 11.62
C PRO A 190 2.65 8.07 13.12
N VAL A 191 2.84 7.05 13.95
CA VAL A 191 2.99 7.18 15.43
C VAL A 191 4.26 6.52 15.97
N SER A 192 5.07 5.88 15.15
CA SER A 192 6.23 5.08 15.59
C SER A 192 7.27 5.86 16.39
N TYR A 193 7.38 7.16 16.15
CA TYR A 193 8.33 8.04 16.83
C TYR A 193 7.65 9.09 17.71
N THR A 194 6.34 9.01 17.90
CA THR A 194 5.60 9.99 18.70
C THR A 194 5.63 9.69 20.20
N HIS A 195 6.10 8.52 20.61
CA HIS A 195 6.26 8.08 22.02
C HIS A 195 7.71 8.17 22.48
N LEU A 196 8.38 9.29 22.24
CA LEU A 196 9.80 9.50 22.52
C LEU A 196 10.17 9.54 24.00
N THR A 197 9.26 9.27 24.92
CA THR A 197 9.51 9.26 26.35
C THR A 197 9.98 7.91 26.90
N LEU A 198 10.04 6.87 26.08
CA LEU A 198 10.55 5.56 26.49
C LEU A 198 11.90 5.28 25.83
N PRO A 199 12.92 4.84 26.59
CA PRO A 199 14.28 4.62 26.07
C PRO A 199 14.44 3.37 25.19
N THR A 200 13.37 2.74 24.76
CA THR A 200 13.38 1.57 23.89
C THR A 200 12.81 1.96 22.53
N ILE A 201 13.66 2.50 21.70
CA ILE A 201 13.34 2.78 20.31
C ILE A 201 13.68 1.53 19.51
N TYR A 202 12.76 0.59 19.49
CA TYR A 202 12.69 -0.34 18.38
C TYR A 202 11.48 0.10 17.55
N SER A 203 11.75 0.50 16.30
CA SER A 203 10.71 0.74 15.31
C SER A 203 9.88 -0.54 15.19
N VAL A 204 8.64 -0.45 15.57
CA VAL A 204 7.64 -1.47 15.33
C VAL A 204 6.96 -1.16 14.01
#